data_65df3a5397a8eaf8b084a6470b015530
#
_entry.id   65df3a5397a8eaf8b084a6470b015530
#
_cell.length_a   1.000
_cell.length_b   1.000
_cell.length_c   1.000
_cell.angle_alpha   90.00
_cell.angle_beta   90.00
_cell.angle_gamma   90.00
#
_symmetry.space_group_name_H-M   'P 1'
#
loop_
_entity.id
_entity.type
_entity.pdbx_description
1 polymer ?
#
loop_
_entity_poly.entity_id
_entity_poly.type
_entity_poly.pdbx_seq_one_letter_code
_entity_poly.pdbx_strand_id
1 'polypeptide(L)'
;MKHKGLAAVVAAGTFWGTMGFFARNLYAVGFGPLEVAQTRITTGLLLVGIYILLFNRNNFKVKLKDMWCFFGTGIVSLLLFSTCYFSAMNYTSLAVAAILLYTAPFFVMLLSPILFKEKMNGKKVLALLLAFGGCVLVSGVGADAAFSWKGIALGLGSGFFYALYSIFGRYAINRGYGAWTMTFYTFLFCAIGCAFLSDWQIIGSALGNGNTVLWILGLGLVTAFLPYVLYSMGLESMESSKASILASVEPVVSALFGVFVFREALSAWGVLGIAMVLSAIVVLNVKKKTKS
;
A
#
# COMPACT_ATOMS: atom_id res chain seq x y z
N MET A 1 12.80 -5.75 19.41
CA MET A 1 12.77 -5.25 18.03
C MET A 1 11.65 -5.88 17.18
N LYS A 2 11.43 -7.23 17.23
CA LYS A 2 10.39 -7.91 16.39
C LYS A 2 8.96 -7.40 16.60
N HIS A 3 8.55 -7.06 17.82
CA HIS A 3 7.20 -6.54 18.09
C HIS A 3 6.97 -5.13 17.54
N LYS A 4 8.01 -4.28 17.52
CA LYS A 4 7.91 -2.92 16.97
C LYS A 4 7.66 -2.94 15.46
N GLY A 5 8.34 -3.81 14.72
CA GLY A 5 8.14 -3.94 13.28
C GLY A 5 6.76 -4.50 12.91
N LEU A 6 6.26 -5.48 13.69
CA LEU A 6 4.88 -5.98 13.53
C LEU A 6 3.86 -4.85 13.70
N ALA A 7 3.96 -4.11 14.81
CA ALA A 7 3.06 -3.00 15.09
C ALA A 7 3.14 -1.93 13.99
N ALA A 8 4.33 -1.64 13.48
CA ALA A 8 4.53 -0.66 12.42
C ALA A 8 3.83 -1.08 11.12
N VAL A 9 3.96 -2.34 10.68
CA VAL A 9 3.29 -2.82 9.45
C VAL A 9 1.77 -2.85 9.61
N VAL A 10 1.26 -3.34 10.75
CA VAL A 10 -0.19 -3.37 11.02
C VAL A 10 -0.74 -1.95 11.08
N ALA A 11 -0.04 -1.01 11.72
CA ALA A 11 -0.42 0.40 11.75
C ALA A 11 -0.40 1.01 10.32
N ALA A 12 0.59 0.67 9.50
CA ALA A 12 0.64 1.12 8.10
C ALA A 12 -0.60 0.66 7.32
N GLY A 13 -0.95 -0.63 7.39
CA GLY A 13 -2.16 -1.16 6.76
C GLY A 13 -3.45 -0.52 7.30
N THR A 14 -3.49 -0.23 8.61
CA THR A 14 -4.60 0.51 9.23
C THR A 14 -4.75 1.90 8.62
N PHE A 15 -3.67 2.66 8.50
CA PHE A 15 -3.70 3.97 7.87
C PHE A 15 -4.09 3.91 6.39
N TRP A 16 -3.58 2.95 5.61
CA TRP A 16 -4.00 2.78 4.22
C TRP A 16 -5.49 2.47 4.10
N GLY A 17 -6.06 1.67 5.00
CA GLY A 17 -7.49 1.37 5.01
C GLY A 17 -8.40 2.59 5.18
N THR A 18 -7.88 3.71 5.68
CA THR A 18 -8.64 4.98 5.77
C THR A 18 -8.66 5.78 4.47
N MET A 19 -7.91 5.36 3.43
CA MET A 19 -7.74 6.13 2.19
C MET A 19 -9.07 6.48 1.52
N GLY A 20 -10.03 5.56 1.50
CA GLY A 20 -11.34 5.78 0.91
C GLY A 20 -12.11 6.95 1.51
N PHE A 21 -11.90 7.22 2.81
CA PHE A 21 -12.52 8.36 3.48
C PHE A 21 -12.06 9.70 2.88
N PHE A 22 -10.76 9.88 2.72
CA PHE A 22 -10.21 11.11 2.13
C PHE A 22 -10.49 11.20 0.63
N ALA A 23 -10.35 10.08 -0.10
CA ALA A 23 -10.53 10.06 -1.55
C ALA A 23 -11.96 10.43 -1.95
N ARG A 24 -13.00 9.91 -1.24
CA ARG A 24 -14.41 10.26 -1.52
C ARG A 24 -14.66 11.77 -1.42
N ASN A 25 -14.06 12.45 -0.43
CA ASN A 25 -14.21 13.90 -0.29
C ASN A 25 -13.53 14.67 -1.43
N LEU A 26 -12.39 14.20 -1.94
CA LEU A 26 -11.71 14.82 -3.07
C LEU A 26 -12.41 14.53 -4.41
N TYR A 27 -12.97 13.33 -4.59
CA TYR A 27 -13.79 13.02 -5.77
C TYR A 27 -15.03 13.91 -5.83
N ALA A 28 -15.64 14.24 -4.69
CA ALA A 28 -16.81 15.13 -4.62
C ALA A 28 -16.51 16.56 -5.09
N VAL A 29 -15.25 16.99 -5.10
CA VAL A 29 -14.82 18.31 -5.59
C VAL A 29 -14.11 18.23 -6.95
N GLY A 30 -14.29 17.12 -7.68
CA GLY A 30 -13.87 16.98 -9.08
C GLY A 30 -12.48 16.37 -9.30
N PHE A 31 -11.79 15.90 -8.24
CA PHE A 31 -10.54 15.17 -8.43
C PHE A 31 -10.81 13.83 -9.12
N GLY A 32 -9.93 13.47 -10.03
CA GLY A 32 -9.81 12.10 -10.51
C GLY A 32 -8.81 11.28 -9.67
N PRO A 33 -8.69 9.97 -9.95
CA PRO A 33 -7.77 9.10 -9.22
C PRO A 33 -6.29 9.52 -9.32
N LEU A 34 -5.88 10.09 -10.46
CA LEU A 34 -4.50 10.54 -10.66
C LEU A 34 -4.19 11.81 -9.85
N GLU A 35 -5.13 12.75 -9.77
CA GLU A 35 -5.00 13.98 -8.97
C GLU A 35 -4.96 13.64 -7.47
N VAL A 36 -5.75 12.66 -7.03
CA VAL A 36 -5.69 12.13 -5.66
C VAL A 36 -4.34 11.48 -5.40
N ALA A 37 -3.81 10.67 -6.32
CA ALA A 37 -2.50 10.06 -6.18
C ALA A 37 -1.38 11.12 -6.15
N GLN A 38 -1.41 12.11 -7.08
CA GLN A 38 -0.43 13.19 -7.15
C GLN A 38 -0.40 14.00 -5.86
N THR A 39 -1.55 14.52 -5.40
CA THR A 39 -1.61 15.35 -4.20
C THR A 39 -1.24 14.57 -2.94
N ARG A 40 -1.63 13.30 -2.84
CA ARG A 40 -1.25 12.39 -1.77
C ARG A 40 0.27 12.24 -1.67
N ILE A 41 0.91 11.89 -2.78
CA ILE A 41 2.36 11.61 -2.83
C ILE A 41 3.16 12.90 -2.66
N THR A 42 2.73 14.01 -3.27
CA THR A 42 3.42 15.31 -3.13
C THR A 42 3.35 15.81 -1.68
N THR A 43 2.19 15.73 -1.04
CA THR A 43 2.06 16.09 0.39
C THR A 43 2.94 15.18 1.26
N GLY A 44 2.94 13.87 1.01
CA GLY A 44 3.81 12.93 1.71
C GLY A 44 5.30 13.24 1.52
N LEU A 45 5.71 13.60 0.29
CA LEU A 45 7.07 14.02 -0.05
C LEU A 45 7.49 15.26 0.75
N LEU A 46 6.63 16.27 0.78
CA LEU A 46 6.89 17.51 1.54
C LEU A 46 7.04 17.23 3.03
N LEU A 47 6.13 16.43 3.61
CA LEU A 47 6.18 16.09 5.05
C LEU A 47 7.43 15.30 5.40
N VAL A 48 7.80 14.27 4.64
CA VAL A 48 9.02 13.50 4.89
C VAL A 48 10.27 14.33 4.65
N GLY A 49 10.26 15.19 3.62
CA GLY A 49 11.35 16.14 3.34
C GLY A 49 11.59 17.13 4.49
N ILE A 50 10.52 17.74 4.99
CA ILE A 50 10.58 18.64 6.16
C ILE A 50 11.11 17.90 7.39
N TYR A 51 10.60 16.69 7.66
CA TYR A 51 11.09 15.89 8.77
C TYR A 51 12.61 15.62 8.67
N ILE A 52 13.10 15.19 7.50
CA ILE A 52 14.54 14.92 7.27
C ILE A 52 15.36 16.19 7.42
N LEU A 53 14.88 17.33 6.90
CA LEU A 53 15.58 18.62 7.01
C LEU A 53 15.74 19.08 8.45
N LEU A 54 14.72 18.84 9.27
CA LEU A 54 14.72 19.30 10.68
C LEU A 54 15.49 18.37 11.61
N PHE A 55 15.38 17.03 11.40
CA PHE A 55 15.86 16.06 12.38
C PHE A 55 17.12 15.28 11.95
N ASN A 56 17.26 14.93 10.66
CA ASN A 56 18.42 14.14 10.21
C ASN A 56 18.71 14.29 8.71
N ARG A 57 19.44 15.34 8.36
CA ARG A 57 19.80 15.64 6.96
C ARG A 57 20.65 14.55 6.29
N ASN A 58 21.27 13.65 7.06
CA ASN A 58 22.04 12.53 6.48
C ASN A 58 21.14 11.55 5.70
N ASN A 59 19.84 11.52 5.98
CA ASN A 59 18.88 10.72 5.22
C ASN A 59 18.68 11.17 3.76
N PHE A 60 19.16 12.36 3.38
CA PHE A 60 19.24 12.76 1.97
C PHE A 60 20.47 12.20 1.24
N LYS A 61 21.45 11.62 1.95
CA LYS A 61 22.67 11.14 1.31
C LYS A 61 22.43 9.75 0.72
N VAL A 62 22.44 9.68 -0.61
CA VAL A 62 22.31 8.45 -1.37
C VAL A 62 23.42 8.38 -2.41
N LYS A 63 23.98 7.19 -2.60
CA LYS A 63 24.96 6.93 -3.66
C LYS A 63 24.21 6.84 -5.01
N LEU A 64 24.69 7.54 -6.02
CA LEU A 64 24.06 7.57 -7.35
C LEU A 64 23.82 6.15 -7.93
N LYS A 65 24.76 5.23 -7.70
CA LYS A 65 24.67 3.82 -8.13
C LYS A 65 23.50 3.05 -7.49
N ASP A 66 22.91 3.53 -6.41
CA ASP A 66 21.83 2.88 -5.68
C ASP A 66 20.45 3.52 -5.98
N MET A 67 20.42 4.60 -6.79
CA MET A 67 19.20 5.32 -7.14
C MET A 67 18.15 4.43 -7.85
N TRP A 68 18.60 3.38 -8.52
CA TRP A 68 17.70 2.41 -9.16
C TRP A 68 16.73 1.74 -8.17
N CYS A 69 17.13 1.56 -6.89
CA CYS A 69 16.23 1.01 -5.86
C CYS A 69 15.02 1.94 -5.66
N PHE A 70 15.26 3.25 -5.64
CA PHE A 70 14.23 4.26 -5.40
C PHE A 70 13.42 4.57 -6.66
N PHE A 71 14.05 4.54 -7.84
CA PHE A 71 13.33 4.53 -9.11
C PHE A 71 12.41 3.30 -9.18
N GLY A 72 12.90 2.14 -8.74
CA GLY A 72 12.12 0.91 -8.63
C GLY A 72 10.91 1.05 -7.69
N THR A 73 11.09 1.62 -6.49
CA THR A 73 9.96 1.82 -5.56
C THR A 73 9.01 2.92 -6.01
N GLY A 74 9.50 4.02 -6.60
CA GLY A 74 8.69 5.17 -6.98
C GLY A 74 7.98 5.01 -8.33
N ILE A 75 8.74 4.75 -9.40
CA ILE A 75 8.20 4.64 -10.77
C ILE A 75 7.68 3.22 -11.02
N VAL A 76 8.58 2.21 -10.92
CA VAL A 76 8.20 0.84 -11.33
C VAL A 76 7.17 0.24 -10.38
N SER A 77 7.20 0.62 -9.10
CA SER A 77 6.16 0.17 -8.16
C SER A 77 5.01 1.17 -8.10
N LEU A 78 5.13 2.26 -7.33
CA LEU A 78 3.98 3.11 -6.99
C LEU A 78 3.24 3.68 -8.20
N LEU A 79 3.97 4.23 -9.18
CA LEU A 79 3.32 4.83 -10.35
C LEU A 79 2.65 3.77 -11.23
N LEU A 80 3.37 2.70 -11.60
CA LEU A 80 2.80 1.68 -12.48
C LEU A 80 1.67 0.90 -11.80
N PHE A 81 1.79 0.59 -10.48
CA PHE A 81 0.68 -0.04 -9.79
C PHE A 81 -0.57 0.86 -9.82
N SER A 82 -0.43 2.16 -9.53
CA SER A 82 -1.56 3.09 -9.54
C SER A 82 -2.19 3.17 -10.93
N THR A 83 -1.37 3.33 -11.96
CA THR A 83 -1.85 3.40 -13.36
C THR A 83 -2.57 2.11 -13.76
N CYS A 84 -2.02 0.95 -13.45
CA CYS A 84 -2.65 -0.34 -13.73
C CYS A 84 -3.95 -0.51 -12.95
N TYR A 85 -3.97 -0.15 -11.66
CA TYR A 85 -5.14 -0.27 -10.80
C TYR A 85 -6.31 0.57 -11.30
N PHE A 86 -6.07 1.86 -11.56
CA PHE A 86 -7.11 2.75 -12.06
C PHE A 86 -7.56 2.39 -13.47
N SER A 87 -6.65 1.92 -14.33
CA SER A 87 -7.02 1.42 -15.64
C SER A 87 -7.85 0.13 -15.56
N ALA A 88 -7.57 -0.76 -14.61
CA ALA A 88 -8.36 -1.97 -14.39
C ALA A 88 -9.81 -1.65 -14.06
N MET A 89 -10.07 -0.60 -13.28
CA MET A 89 -11.42 -0.16 -12.89
C MET A 89 -12.30 0.27 -14.07
N ASN A 90 -11.69 0.64 -15.21
CA ASN A 90 -12.43 0.94 -16.44
C ASN A 90 -12.95 -0.32 -17.18
N TYR A 91 -12.44 -1.51 -16.81
CA TYR A 91 -12.74 -2.77 -17.49
C TYR A 91 -13.34 -3.82 -16.56
N THR A 92 -13.40 -3.55 -15.23
CA THR A 92 -13.94 -4.44 -14.23
C THR A 92 -14.49 -3.64 -13.05
N SER A 93 -15.14 -4.29 -12.08
CA SER A 93 -15.62 -3.59 -10.89
C SER A 93 -14.49 -3.18 -9.96
N LEU A 94 -14.73 -2.15 -9.13
CA LEU A 94 -13.79 -1.71 -8.09
C LEU A 94 -13.40 -2.88 -7.18
N ALA A 95 -14.36 -3.73 -6.81
CA ALA A 95 -14.13 -4.89 -5.96
C ALA A 95 -13.19 -5.91 -6.61
N VAL A 96 -13.38 -6.22 -7.90
CA VAL A 96 -12.49 -7.12 -8.65
C VAL A 96 -11.10 -6.52 -8.79
N ALA A 97 -10.98 -5.23 -9.12
CA ALA A 97 -9.68 -4.55 -9.20
C ALA A 97 -8.93 -4.61 -7.85
N ALA A 98 -9.64 -4.40 -6.72
CA ALA A 98 -9.07 -4.49 -5.38
C ALA A 98 -8.59 -5.91 -5.03
N ILE A 99 -9.37 -6.95 -5.37
CA ILE A 99 -8.96 -8.35 -5.15
C ILE A 99 -7.69 -8.67 -5.94
N LEU A 100 -7.64 -8.23 -7.20
CA LEU A 100 -6.47 -8.45 -8.05
C LEU A 100 -5.23 -7.71 -7.50
N LEU A 101 -5.39 -6.51 -6.96
CA LEU A 101 -4.33 -5.81 -6.22
C LEU A 101 -3.85 -6.62 -5.00
N TYR A 102 -4.76 -7.22 -4.24
CA TYR A 102 -4.42 -8.04 -3.07
C TYR A 102 -3.74 -9.37 -3.42
N THR A 103 -3.49 -9.66 -4.69
CA THR A 103 -2.56 -10.72 -5.10
C THR A 103 -1.09 -10.35 -4.85
N ALA A 104 -0.77 -9.10 -4.54
CA ALA A 104 0.60 -8.64 -4.28
C ALA A 104 1.39 -9.51 -3.29
N PRO A 105 0.85 -9.97 -2.15
CA PRO A 105 1.59 -10.85 -1.24
C PRO A 105 2.01 -12.19 -1.88
N PHE A 106 1.28 -12.71 -2.88
CA PHE A 106 1.70 -13.90 -3.64
C PHE A 106 2.97 -13.61 -4.43
N PHE A 107 3.02 -12.46 -5.14
CA PHE A 107 4.21 -12.05 -5.88
C PHE A 107 5.40 -11.80 -4.97
N VAL A 108 5.20 -11.13 -3.82
CA VAL A 108 6.27 -10.96 -2.83
C VAL A 108 6.75 -12.32 -2.33
N MET A 109 5.84 -13.25 -2.03
CA MET A 109 6.17 -14.57 -1.51
C MET A 109 6.86 -15.46 -2.56
N LEU A 110 6.62 -15.22 -3.84
CA LEU A 110 7.30 -15.89 -4.95
C LEU A 110 8.72 -15.30 -5.16
N LEU A 111 8.86 -13.98 -5.15
CA LEU A 111 10.11 -13.30 -5.48
C LEU A 111 11.11 -13.28 -4.32
N SER A 112 10.64 -13.11 -3.07
CA SER A 112 11.53 -12.96 -1.91
C SER A 112 12.43 -14.17 -1.63
N PRO A 113 11.99 -15.44 -1.75
CA PRO A 113 12.87 -16.59 -1.63
C PRO A 113 13.97 -16.62 -2.70
N ILE A 114 13.61 -16.27 -3.92
CA ILE A 114 14.52 -16.28 -5.09
C ILE A 114 15.58 -15.19 -4.95
N LEU A 115 15.16 -13.97 -4.60
CA LEU A 115 16.02 -12.78 -4.60
C LEU A 115 16.79 -12.59 -3.28
N PHE A 116 16.17 -12.96 -2.15
CA PHE A 116 16.70 -12.69 -0.80
C PHE A 116 16.90 -13.94 0.03
N LYS A 117 16.66 -15.14 -0.53
CA LYS A 117 16.77 -16.42 0.18
C LYS A 117 15.88 -16.47 1.45
N GLU A 118 14.75 -15.77 1.44
CA GLU A 118 13.77 -15.85 2.52
C GLU A 118 13.20 -17.27 2.63
N LYS A 119 13.16 -17.81 3.85
CA LYS A 119 12.66 -19.18 4.08
C LYS A 119 11.14 -19.24 3.89
N MET A 120 10.69 -20.12 3.02
CA MET A 120 9.29 -20.52 2.92
C MET A 120 8.96 -21.53 4.01
N ASN A 121 7.79 -21.38 4.62
CA ASN A 121 7.26 -22.34 5.57
C ASN A 121 5.73 -22.41 5.49
N GLY A 122 5.15 -23.52 5.93
CA GLY A 122 3.71 -23.77 5.86
C GLY A 122 2.86 -22.69 6.58
N LYS A 123 3.41 -22.03 7.62
CA LYS A 123 2.71 -20.91 8.28
C LYS A 123 2.55 -19.70 7.38
N LYS A 124 3.57 -19.33 6.61
CA LYS A 124 3.49 -18.24 5.63
C LYS A 124 2.47 -18.56 4.54
N VAL A 125 2.47 -19.81 4.03
CA VAL A 125 1.50 -20.24 3.02
C VAL A 125 0.08 -20.19 3.56
N LEU A 126 -0.16 -20.76 4.74
CA LEU A 126 -1.47 -20.72 5.39
C LEU A 126 -1.94 -19.29 5.66
N ALA A 127 -1.06 -18.44 6.18
CA ALA A 127 -1.39 -17.04 6.44
C ALA A 127 -1.69 -16.26 5.14
N LEU A 128 -0.97 -16.54 4.05
CA LEU A 128 -1.24 -15.95 2.74
C LEU A 128 -2.62 -16.34 2.23
N LEU A 129 -2.97 -17.63 2.30
CA LEU A 129 -4.28 -18.12 1.85
C LEU A 129 -5.43 -17.54 2.70
N LEU A 130 -5.25 -17.47 4.02
CA LEU A 130 -6.22 -16.84 4.91
C LEU A 130 -6.37 -15.34 4.65
N ALA A 131 -5.26 -14.62 4.46
CA ALA A 131 -5.30 -13.19 4.18
C ALA A 131 -5.98 -12.91 2.84
N PHE A 132 -5.60 -13.60 1.77
CA PHE A 132 -6.19 -13.42 0.45
C PHE A 132 -7.66 -13.83 0.42
N GLY A 133 -8.01 -15.02 0.94
CA GLY A 133 -9.40 -15.46 1.03
C GLY A 133 -10.26 -14.48 1.83
N GLY A 134 -9.72 -13.94 2.93
CA GLY A 134 -10.37 -12.91 3.71
C GLY A 134 -10.56 -11.61 2.92
N CYS A 135 -9.56 -11.15 2.15
CA CYS A 135 -9.69 -9.97 1.29
C CYS A 135 -10.78 -10.15 0.22
N VAL A 136 -10.87 -11.34 -0.40
CA VAL A 136 -11.93 -11.67 -1.36
C VAL A 136 -13.31 -11.53 -0.73
N LEU A 137 -13.50 -12.10 0.46
CA LEU A 137 -14.80 -12.06 1.15
C LEU A 137 -15.17 -10.65 1.63
N VAL A 138 -14.19 -9.86 2.10
CA VAL A 138 -14.41 -8.46 2.52
C VAL A 138 -14.74 -7.57 1.33
N SER A 139 -14.13 -7.81 0.17
CA SER A 139 -14.35 -6.98 -1.03
C SER A 139 -15.75 -7.12 -1.64
N GLY A 140 -16.53 -8.12 -1.23
CA GLY A 140 -17.94 -8.25 -1.61
C GLY A 140 -18.20 -8.44 -3.10
N VAL A 141 -17.37 -9.22 -3.80
CA VAL A 141 -17.59 -9.53 -5.23
C VAL A 141 -18.90 -10.31 -5.39
N GLY A 142 -19.86 -9.71 -6.08
CA GLY A 142 -21.12 -10.36 -6.44
C GLY A 142 -21.00 -11.20 -7.71
N ALA A 143 -22.07 -12.00 -7.98
CA ALA A 143 -22.17 -12.84 -9.17
C ALA A 143 -22.18 -12.03 -10.49
N ASP A 144 -22.57 -10.75 -10.43
CA ASP A 144 -22.69 -9.85 -11.59
C ASP A 144 -21.37 -9.09 -11.89
N ALA A 145 -20.25 -9.54 -11.32
CA ALA A 145 -18.95 -8.89 -11.57
C ALA A 145 -18.57 -8.99 -13.04
N ALA A 146 -18.42 -7.84 -13.70
CA ALA A 146 -17.94 -7.80 -15.08
C ALA A 146 -16.48 -8.30 -15.16
N PHE A 147 -16.26 -9.36 -15.92
CA PHE A 147 -14.93 -9.90 -16.18
C PHE A 147 -14.48 -9.52 -17.59
N SER A 148 -13.36 -8.81 -17.67
CA SER A 148 -12.65 -8.51 -18.91
C SER A 148 -11.22 -9.01 -18.80
N TRP A 149 -10.72 -9.73 -19.77
CA TRP A 149 -9.31 -10.18 -19.80
C TRP A 149 -8.33 -9.01 -19.64
N LYS A 150 -8.66 -7.87 -20.24
CA LYS A 150 -7.86 -6.64 -20.11
C LYS A 150 -7.90 -6.10 -18.67
N GLY A 151 -9.07 -6.11 -18.04
CA GLY A 151 -9.22 -5.72 -16.63
C GLY A 151 -8.48 -6.66 -15.69
N ILE A 152 -8.54 -7.98 -15.93
CA ILE A 152 -7.81 -8.98 -15.16
C ILE A 152 -6.29 -8.79 -15.30
N ALA A 153 -5.79 -8.63 -16.54
CA ALA A 153 -4.35 -8.41 -16.77
C ALA A 153 -3.83 -7.14 -16.09
N LEU A 154 -4.58 -6.04 -16.19
CA LEU A 154 -4.24 -4.78 -15.52
C LEU A 154 -4.32 -4.90 -13.99
N GLY A 155 -5.33 -5.58 -13.47
CA GLY A 155 -5.48 -5.81 -12.03
C GLY A 155 -4.35 -6.67 -11.46
N LEU A 156 -3.99 -7.78 -12.11
CA LEU A 156 -2.83 -8.60 -11.74
C LEU A 156 -1.52 -7.81 -11.88
N GLY A 157 -1.39 -7.00 -12.95
CA GLY A 157 -0.29 -6.07 -13.12
C GLY A 157 -0.17 -5.10 -11.94
N SER A 158 -1.30 -4.57 -11.46
CA SER A 158 -1.30 -3.71 -10.27
C SER A 158 -0.77 -4.42 -9.04
N GLY A 159 -1.22 -5.66 -8.78
CA GLY A 159 -0.71 -6.50 -7.68
C GLY A 159 0.79 -6.79 -7.81
N PHE A 160 1.26 -7.10 -9.02
CA PHE A 160 2.68 -7.33 -9.30
C PHE A 160 3.52 -6.07 -9.03
N PHE A 161 3.16 -4.93 -9.61
CA PHE A 161 3.90 -3.69 -9.40
C PHE A 161 3.84 -3.22 -7.95
N TYR A 162 2.72 -3.40 -7.26
CA TYR A 162 2.63 -3.12 -5.82
C TYR A 162 3.58 -4.01 -4.99
N ALA A 163 3.71 -5.29 -5.34
CA ALA A 163 4.66 -6.20 -4.70
C ALA A 163 6.11 -5.73 -4.84
N LEU A 164 6.46 -5.11 -5.97
CA LEU A 164 7.80 -4.62 -6.25
C LEU A 164 8.25 -3.52 -5.27
N TYR A 165 7.33 -2.82 -4.59
CA TYR A 165 7.70 -1.90 -3.50
C TYR A 165 8.50 -2.63 -2.41
N SER A 166 8.01 -3.77 -1.96
CA SER A 166 8.69 -4.57 -0.93
C SER A 166 10.01 -5.14 -1.44
N ILE A 167 10.09 -5.48 -2.72
CA ILE A 167 11.30 -6.05 -3.34
C ILE A 167 12.39 -4.98 -3.49
N PHE A 168 12.09 -3.86 -4.17
CA PHE A 168 13.06 -2.76 -4.33
C PHE A 168 13.40 -2.12 -2.98
N GLY A 169 12.42 -2.00 -2.08
CA GLY A 169 12.65 -1.53 -0.71
C GLY A 169 13.62 -2.42 0.06
N ARG A 170 13.51 -3.76 -0.08
CA ARG A 170 14.47 -4.69 0.52
C ARG A 170 15.88 -4.49 -0.03
N TYR A 171 16.03 -4.23 -1.33
CA TYR A 171 17.32 -3.90 -1.90
C TYR A 171 17.91 -2.61 -1.33
N ALA A 172 17.10 -1.58 -1.11
CA ALA A 172 17.54 -0.33 -0.47
C ALA A 172 17.97 -0.56 0.98
N ILE A 173 17.17 -1.30 1.77
CA ILE A 173 17.47 -1.64 3.16
C ILE A 173 18.80 -2.44 3.26
N ASN A 174 19.00 -3.45 2.40
CA ASN A 174 20.20 -4.26 2.38
C ASN A 174 21.46 -3.44 2.02
N ARG A 175 21.29 -2.23 1.45
CA ARG A 175 22.37 -1.26 1.19
C ARG A 175 22.57 -0.24 2.32
N GLY A 176 21.83 -0.39 3.42
CA GLY A 176 21.92 0.48 4.59
C GLY A 176 21.07 1.73 4.55
N TYR A 177 20.13 1.85 3.59
CA TYR A 177 19.20 2.96 3.57
C TYR A 177 18.00 2.69 4.48
N GLY A 178 17.74 3.63 5.39
CA GLY A 178 16.62 3.52 6.34
C GLY A 178 15.27 3.97 5.75
N ALA A 179 14.23 3.75 6.53
CA ALA A 179 12.83 4.03 6.16
C ALA A 179 12.61 5.47 5.65
N TRP A 180 13.22 6.45 6.28
CA TRP A 180 13.09 7.86 5.90
C TRP A 180 13.66 8.16 4.52
N THR A 181 14.87 7.69 4.25
CA THR A 181 15.52 7.81 2.93
C THR A 181 14.70 7.10 1.86
N MET A 182 14.26 5.88 2.16
CA MET A 182 13.47 5.07 1.23
C MET A 182 12.15 5.78 0.88
N THR A 183 11.40 6.25 1.89
CA THR A 183 10.13 6.93 1.67
C THR A 183 10.29 8.23 0.89
N PHE A 184 11.31 9.05 1.23
CA PHE A 184 11.57 10.32 0.55
C PHE A 184 11.83 10.11 -0.95
N TYR A 185 12.80 9.26 -1.30
CA TYR A 185 13.16 9.06 -2.71
C TYR A 185 12.09 8.31 -3.49
N THR A 186 11.35 7.39 -2.84
CA THR A 186 10.17 6.78 -3.45
C THR A 186 9.14 7.83 -3.85
N PHE A 187 8.81 8.72 -2.93
CA PHE A 187 7.83 9.79 -3.20
C PHE A 187 8.35 10.80 -4.20
N LEU A 188 9.64 11.13 -4.18
CA LEU A 188 10.25 12.03 -5.14
C LEU A 188 10.08 11.49 -6.58
N PHE A 189 10.48 10.25 -6.82
CA PHE A 189 10.35 9.64 -8.13
C PHE A 189 8.87 9.48 -8.53
N CYS A 190 8.02 9.03 -7.63
CA CYS A 190 6.60 8.85 -7.90
C CYS A 190 5.91 10.20 -8.19
N ALA A 191 6.19 11.24 -7.42
CA ALA A 191 5.62 12.58 -7.63
C ALA A 191 6.03 13.15 -9.00
N ILE A 192 7.29 12.98 -9.39
CA ILE A 192 7.77 13.37 -10.73
C ILE A 192 6.98 12.62 -11.81
N GLY A 193 6.84 11.29 -11.68
CA GLY A 193 6.11 10.47 -12.65
C GLY A 193 4.62 10.84 -12.73
N CYS A 194 3.94 10.98 -11.59
CA CYS A 194 2.53 11.39 -11.53
C CYS A 194 2.31 12.80 -12.11
N ALA A 195 3.28 13.71 -11.96
CA ALA A 195 3.16 15.10 -12.44
C ALA A 195 2.94 15.20 -13.96
N PHE A 196 3.43 14.22 -14.73
CA PHE A 196 3.20 14.16 -16.18
C PHE A 196 1.83 13.57 -16.55
N LEU A 197 1.12 12.96 -15.61
CA LEU A 197 -0.14 12.26 -15.85
C LEU A 197 -1.34 12.99 -15.24
N SER A 198 -1.11 13.92 -14.32
CA SER A 198 -2.16 14.62 -13.56
C SER A 198 -2.62 15.90 -14.25
N ASP A 199 -3.90 16.23 -14.10
CA ASP A 199 -4.44 17.51 -14.53
C ASP A 199 -4.19 18.60 -13.47
N TRP A 200 -3.24 19.49 -13.80
CA TRP A 200 -2.84 20.59 -12.90
C TRP A 200 -3.89 21.69 -12.80
N GLN A 201 -4.82 21.81 -13.75
CA GLN A 201 -5.91 22.80 -13.66
C GLN A 201 -6.89 22.40 -12.54
N ILE A 202 -7.23 21.10 -12.46
CA ILE A 202 -8.06 20.56 -11.38
C ILE A 202 -7.40 20.79 -10.02
N ILE A 203 -6.11 20.42 -9.89
CA ILE A 203 -5.38 20.60 -8.63
C ILE A 203 -5.29 22.09 -8.27
N GLY A 204 -4.93 22.95 -9.21
CA GLY A 204 -4.76 24.39 -8.98
C GLY A 204 -6.06 25.08 -8.54
N SER A 205 -7.19 24.75 -9.20
CA SER A 205 -8.50 25.32 -8.84
C SER A 205 -8.94 24.91 -7.43
N ALA A 206 -8.61 23.69 -7.02
CA ALA A 206 -8.98 23.14 -5.73
C ALA A 206 -8.19 23.76 -4.55
N LEU A 207 -6.95 24.24 -4.79
CA LEU A 207 -6.13 24.89 -3.76
C LEU A 207 -6.71 26.21 -3.26
N GLY A 208 -7.62 26.83 -4.00
CA GLY A 208 -8.36 28.01 -3.57
C GLY A 208 -9.39 27.75 -2.46
N ASN A 209 -9.74 26.49 -2.18
CA ASN A 209 -10.69 26.11 -1.15
C ASN A 209 -9.99 25.49 0.07
N GLY A 210 -10.04 26.18 1.20
CA GLY A 210 -9.37 25.75 2.44
C GLY A 210 -9.81 24.36 2.93
N ASN A 211 -11.07 23.96 2.75
CA ASN A 211 -11.54 22.62 3.11
C ASN A 211 -10.88 21.56 2.21
N THR A 212 -10.75 21.82 0.93
CA THR A 212 -10.07 20.90 0.00
C THR A 212 -8.59 20.74 0.36
N VAL A 213 -7.92 21.83 0.73
CA VAL A 213 -6.52 21.78 1.22
C VAL A 213 -6.41 20.91 2.47
N LEU A 214 -7.35 21.00 3.41
CA LEU A 214 -7.35 20.12 4.61
C LEU A 214 -7.53 18.64 4.23
N TRP A 215 -8.37 18.33 3.25
CA TRP A 215 -8.52 16.95 2.74
C TRP A 215 -7.22 16.44 2.08
N ILE A 216 -6.55 17.29 1.30
CA ILE A 216 -5.26 16.95 0.67
C ILE A 216 -4.18 16.72 1.74
N LEU A 217 -4.07 17.59 2.74
CA LEU A 217 -3.11 17.45 3.83
C LEU A 217 -3.39 16.20 4.66
N GLY A 218 -4.66 15.95 5.02
CA GLY A 218 -5.08 14.76 5.73
C GLY A 218 -4.77 13.49 4.95
N LEU A 219 -5.11 13.46 3.66
CA LEU A 219 -4.79 12.35 2.75
C LEU A 219 -3.29 12.07 2.73
N GLY A 220 -2.46 13.09 2.50
CA GLY A 220 -1.01 12.93 2.41
C GLY A 220 -0.36 12.51 3.72
N LEU A 221 -0.80 13.10 4.85
CA LEU A 221 -0.30 12.74 6.17
C LEU A 221 -0.67 11.31 6.55
N VAL A 222 -1.98 11.00 6.50
CA VAL A 222 -2.55 9.77 7.05
C VAL A 222 -2.34 8.58 6.12
N THR A 223 -2.41 8.77 4.81
CA THR A 223 -2.38 7.64 3.87
C THR A 223 -1.11 7.55 3.02
N ALA A 224 -0.21 8.55 3.11
CA ALA A 224 1.11 8.48 2.49
C ALA A 224 2.23 8.56 3.53
N PHE A 225 2.44 9.71 4.16
CA PHE A 225 3.58 9.93 5.05
C PHE A 225 3.68 8.86 6.15
N LEU A 226 2.66 8.73 7.00
CA LEU A 226 2.69 7.78 8.12
C LEU A 226 2.84 6.33 7.66
N PRO A 227 1.97 5.79 6.78
CA PRO A 227 2.02 4.36 6.47
C PRO A 227 3.26 3.95 5.70
N TYR A 228 3.78 4.78 4.79
CA TYR A 228 4.98 4.40 4.04
C TYR A 228 6.23 4.40 4.91
N VAL A 229 6.36 5.36 5.85
CA VAL A 229 7.44 5.35 6.84
C VAL A 229 7.32 4.12 7.75
N LEU A 230 6.13 3.85 8.28
CA LEU A 230 5.87 2.70 9.16
C LEU A 230 6.09 1.35 8.46
N TYR A 231 5.61 1.21 7.22
CA TYR A 231 5.83 -0.01 6.45
C TYR A 231 7.32 -0.23 6.16
N SER A 232 8.03 0.83 5.79
CA SER A 232 9.47 0.78 5.55
C SER A 232 10.26 0.41 6.82
N MET A 233 9.89 0.96 7.99
CA MET A 233 10.43 0.53 9.29
C MET A 233 10.12 -0.95 9.59
N GLY A 234 8.94 -1.42 9.18
CA GLY A 234 8.58 -2.83 9.25
C GLY A 234 9.49 -3.70 8.40
N LEU A 235 9.76 -3.29 7.16
CA LEU A 235 10.69 -3.99 6.26
C LEU A 235 12.13 -4.05 6.79
N GLU A 236 12.58 -3.07 7.58
CA GLU A 236 13.90 -3.11 8.24
C GLU A 236 13.99 -4.26 9.26
N SER A 237 12.87 -4.64 9.87
CA SER A 237 12.85 -5.54 11.03
C SER A 237 12.32 -6.96 10.74
N MET A 238 11.74 -7.19 9.55
CA MET A 238 11.20 -8.50 9.18
C MET A 238 11.35 -8.79 7.69
N GLU A 239 11.08 -10.05 7.31
CA GLU A 239 11.08 -10.51 5.93
C GLU A 239 9.98 -9.81 5.10
N SER A 240 10.27 -9.53 3.83
CA SER A 240 9.35 -8.84 2.92
C SER A 240 8.04 -9.60 2.72
N SER A 241 8.12 -10.93 2.60
CA SER A 241 6.95 -11.80 2.51
C SER A 241 6.03 -11.71 3.74
N LYS A 242 6.62 -11.62 4.94
CA LYS A 242 5.85 -11.45 6.17
C LYS A 242 5.20 -10.07 6.25
N ALA A 243 5.93 -9.01 5.93
CA ALA A 243 5.41 -7.65 5.93
C ALA A 243 4.24 -7.48 4.96
N SER A 244 4.36 -8.02 3.75
CA SER A 244 3.31 -7.95 2.73
C SER A 244 2.00 -8.62 3.17
N ILE A 245 2.06 -9.82 3.79
CA ILE A 245 0.87 -10.51 4.32
C ILE A 245 0.24 -9.71 5.48
N LEU A 246 1.05 -9.13 6.37
CA LEU A 246 0.55 -8.33 7.49
C LEU A 246 -0.15 -7.04 7.04
N ALA A 247 0.27 -6.45 5.93
CA ALA A 247 -0.36 -5.28 5.36
C ALA A 247 -1.79 -5.55 4.84
N SER A 248 -2.18 -6.82 4.64
CA SER A 248 -3.55 -7.21 4.28
C SER A 248 -4.61 -6.89 5.34
N VAL A 249 -4.24 -6.27 6.47
CA VAL A 249 -5.20 -5.64 7.39
C VAL A 249 -5.91 -4.43 6.75
N GLU A 250 -5.35 -3.84 5.71
CA GLU A 250 -5.90 -2.69 4.98
C GLU A 250 -7.37 -2.86 4.59
N PRO A 251 -7.81 -3.92 3.86
CA PRO A 251 -9.21 -4.09 3.49
C PRO A 251 -10.14 -4.30 4.68
N VAL A 252 -9.63 -4.86 5.79
CA VAL A 252 -10.42 -4.98 7.03
C VAL A 252 -10.76 -3.61 7.59
N VAL A 253 -9.76 -2.72 7.68
CA VAL A 253 -9.97 -1.36 8.16
C VAL A 253 -10.83 -0.56 7.20
N SER A 254 -10.66 -0.72 5.88
CA SER A 254 -11.50 -0.09 4.87
C SER A 254 -12.97 -0.48 5.03
N ALA A 255 -13.25 -1.77 5.24
CA ALA A 255 -14.61 -2.26 5.49
C ALA A 255 -15.21 -1.71 6.79
N LEU A 256 -14.41 -1.66 7.87
CA LEU A 256 -14.86 -1.06 9.14
C LEU A 256 -15.16 0.44 8.99
N PHE A 257 -14.35 1.19 8.24
CA PHE A 257 -14.66 2.57 7.90
C PHE A 257 -15.95 2.67 7.07
N GLY A 258 -16.20 1.76 6.12
CA GLY A 258 -17.46 1.65 5.39
C GLY A 258 -18.64 1.58 6.35
N VAL A 259 -18.58 0.67 7.31
CA VAL A 259 -19.67 0.47 8.30
C VAL A 259 -19.83 1.66 9.24
N PHE A 260 -18.74 2.10 9.93
CA PHE A 260 -18.86 3.08 11.00
C PHE A 260 -19.01 4.51 10.51
N VAL A 261 -18.35 4.87 9.40
CA VAL A 261 -18.33 6.24 8.88
C VAL A 261 -19.39 6.43 7.80
N PHE A 262 -19.51 5.47 6.87
CA PHE A 262 -20.43 5.57 5.74
C PHE A 262 -21.75 4.83 5.96
N ARG A 263 -21.91 4.13 7.10
CA ARG A 263 -23.10 3.34 7.47
C ARG A 263 -23.45 2.26 6.43
N GLU A 264 -22.42 1.73 5.76
CA GLU A 264 -22.58 0.63 4.80
C GLU A 264 -22.88 -0.67 5.54
N ALA A 265 -23.76 -1.51 5.01
CA ALA A 265 -24.05 -2.81 5.60
C ALA A 265 -22.88 -3.78 5.37
N LEU A 266 -22.40 -4.42 6.42
CA LEU A 266 -21.42 -5.50 6.31
C LEU A 266 -22.14 -6.84 6.16
N SER A 267 -21.83 -7.57 5.09
CA SER A 267 -22.40 -8.90 4.88
C SER A 267 -21.80 -9.94 5.86
N ALA A 268 -22.50 -11.05 6.08
CA ALA A 268 -21.96 -12.17 6.86
C ALA A 268 -20.61 -12.70 6.29
N TRP A 269 -20.48 -12.71 4.97
CA TRP A 269 -19.23 -13.05 4.28
C TRP A 269 -18.10 -12.04 4.58
N GLY A 270 -18.42 -10.75 4.67
CA GLY A 270 -17.48 -9.71 5.07
C GLY A 270 -16.98 -9.92 6.51
N VAL A 271 -17.88 -10.29 7.45
CA VAL A 271 -17.47 -10.62 8.82
C VAL A 271 -16.55 -11.82 8.85
N LEU A 272 -16.84 -12.89 8.10
CA LEU A 272 -15.97 -14.05 7.97
C LEU A 272 -14.61 -13.67 7.37
N GLY A 273 -14.61 -12.82 6.34
CA GLY A 273 -13.39 -12.32 5.71
C GLY A 273 -12.49 -11.54 6.68
N ILE A 274 -13.08 -10.68 7.52
CA ILE A 274 -12.36 -9.98 8.60
C ILE A 274 -11.71 -10.99 9.55
N ALA A 275 -12.47 -11.99 10.01
CA ALA A 275 -11.94 -13.02 10.89
C ALA A 275 -10.79 -13.82 10.27
N MET A 276 -10.85 -14.11 8.97
CA MET A 276 -9.77 -14.79 8.23
C MET A 276 -8.50 -13.94 8.17
N VAL A 277 -8.59 -12.64 7.84
CA VAL A 277 -7.42 -11.74 7.80
C VAL A 277 -6.78 -11.63 9.18
N LEU A 278 -7.58 -11.44 10.23
CA LEU A 278 -7.06 -11.37 11.59
C LEU A 278 -6.40 -12.70 12.01
N SER A 279 -6.98 -13.83 11.60
CA SER A 279 -6.38 -15.16 11.82
C SER A 279 -5.03 -15.33 11.12
N ALA A 280 -4.88 -14.77 9.91
CA ALA A 280 -3.60 -14.77 9.19
C ALA A 280 -2.50 -14.05 9.98
N ILE A 281 -2.81 -12.90 10.58
CA ILE A 281 -1.88 -12.16 11.44
C ILE A 281 -1.46 -13.00 12.65
N VAL A 282 -2.41 -13.67 13.30
CA VAL A 282 -2.15 -14.54 14.44
C VAL A 282 -1.24 -15.71 14.03
N VAL A 283 -1.58 -16.43 12.95
CA VAL A 283 -0.81 -17.58 12.43
C VAL A 283 0.64 -17.21 12.15
N LEU A 284 0.90 -16.04 11.55
CA LEU A 284 2.25 -15.56 11.29
C LEU A 284 3.08 -15.31 12.56
N ASN A 285 2.43 -15.00 13.68
CA ASN A 285 3.10 -14.54 14.89
C ASN A 285 3.19 -15.62 16.00
N VAL A 286 2.42 -16.70 15.90
CA VAL A 286 2.51 -17.84 16.84
C VAL A 286 3.90 -18.47 16.72
N LYS A 287 4.67 -18.43 17.83
CA LYS A 287 5.95 -19.15 17.93
C LYS A 287 5.69 -20.65 17.86
N LYS A 288 6.47 -21.42 17.08
CA LYS A 288 6.52 -22.88 17.28
C LYS A 288 6.98 -23.12 18.73
N LYS A 289 6.16 -23.81 19.53
CA LYS A 289 6.68 -24.43 20.75
C LYS A 289 7.77 -25.43 20.29
N THR A 290 9.02 -25.12 20.52
CA THR A 290 10.10 -26.13 20.45
C THR A 290 9.72 -27.20 21.45
N LYS A 291 9.39 -28.40 20.97
CA LYS A 291 9.39 -29.58 21.86
C LYS A 291 10.83 -29.72 22.30
N SER A 292 11.07 -29.44 23.58
CA SER A 292 12.28 -29.84 24.32
C SER A 292 12.35 -31.34 24.39
#